data_c4de0bda22738a5ae1eab8419e9cdb63
#
_entry.id   c4de0bda22738a5ae1eab8419e9cdb63
#
_cell.length_a   1.000
_cell.length_b   1.000
_cell.length_c   1.000
_cell.angle_alpha   90.00
_cell.angle_beta   90.00
_cell.angle_gamma   90.00
#
_symmetry.space_group_name_H-M   'P 1'
#
loop_
_entity.id
_entity.type
_entity.pdbx_description
1 polymer ?
#
loop_
_entity_poly.entity_id
_entity_poly.type
_entity_poly.pdbx_seq_one_letter_code
_entity_poly.pdbx_strand_id
1 'polypeptide(L)'
;ASGSAAASGATGTYIPGTYEGTAEGISSTVKVTMTFSDSAVTDVVVDTSGETASIGAAAADELRDQLLAAGSAEIDGVSGSTITSEAVMKAAKSCYAQAKGEAVVSSVQLPTGDENDWLGTEPDIDEAAITETVDTDILIVGAGNGGMFAAAYAAANGLNFRIIEQNGNVQDTRHWYGAIDSAAAKAAGEEPFDRAKLLSEISRYASGKCDQRVVKTWINESAEMIGFVREIMTEKYGVNMIYTYGDEAKWPAENAEHNTDFMYPEIEYTYDRSSGAARNELLLQYIQELGYDVDFKTSLAKLEKNSDGRITGIIAQSTEDDHFIRYNANKGVLLACGGFPGNPYMMEQLDPLGTSVTTACSYSPADKGYGIRAAVWAGANLDKEAAPMLFDRGIVAPGVDGGYVDSDTAFGGKAFPGTIRQYNPGTQPFLKVNRNGERFANESSPYNDIVYAAAHQPGRVYAQICDANILEDAKRFHTIGCSAQTRNGGEKYFQGKVDEAVADGSL
;
A
#
# COMPACT_ATOMS: atom_id res chain seq x y z
N ALA A 1 2.69 -51.16 -42.65
CA ALA A 1 2.08 -51.73 -41.47
C ALA A 1 2.19 -50.66 -40.34
N SER A 2 1.07 -50.05 -40.08
CA SER A 2 0.85 -49.07 -39.02
C SER A 2 0.79 -49.80 -37.69
N GLY A 3 1.69 -49.44 -36.78
CA GLY A 3 1.62 -49.84 -35.40
C GLY A 3 1.15 -48.67 -34.54
N SER A 4 -0.12 -48.69 -34.18
CA SER A 4 -0.69 -47.84 -33.13
C SER A 4 -0.11 -48.29 -31.80
N ALA A 5 0.67 -47.45 -31.15
CA ALA A 5 1.04 -47.67 -29.77
C ALA A 5 -0.10 -47.13 -28.88
N ALA A 6 -0.77 -48.05 -28.23
CA ALA A 6 -1.76 -47.75 -27.21
C ALA A 6 -1.06 -47.07 -26.00
N ALA A 7 -1.57 -45.95 -25.59
CA ALA A 7 -1.18 -45.33 -24.32
C ALA A 7 -1.60 -46.25 -23.18
N SER A 8 -0.61 -46.82 -22.47
CA SER A 8 -0.83 -47.52 -21.23
C SER A 8 -1.27 -46.50 -20.15
N GLY A 9 -2.44 -46.74 -19.58
CA GLY A 9 -2.99 -45.88 -18.52
C GLY A 9 -2.03 -45.79 -17.35
N ALA A 10 -1.66 -44.57 -17.02
CA ALA A 10 -0.94 -44.26 -15.78
C ALA A 10 -1.89 -44.51 -14.58
N THR A 11 -1.49 -45.43 -13.71
CA THR A 11 -2.19 -45.72 -12.45
C THR A 11 -1.67 -44.86 -11.30
N GLY A 12 -0.87 -43.84 -11.59
CA GLY A 12 -0.30 -42.93 -10.62
C GLY A 12 -1.18 -41.70 -10.34
N THR A 13 -1.03 -41.13 -9.18
CA THR A 13 -1.73 -39.92 -8.77
C THR A 13 -1.15 -38.68 -9.47
N TYR A 14 0.12 -38.72 -9.83
CA TYR A 14 0.85 -37.60 -10.44
C TYR A 14 1.55 -38.00 -11.73
N ILE A 15 1.74 -37.04 -12.61
CA ILE A 15 2.64 -37.14 -13.76
C ILE A 15 4.06 -36.88 -13.20
N PRO A 16 4.99 -37.87 -13.28
CA PRO A 16 6.35 -37.69 -12.79
C PRO A 16 7.06 -36.53 -13.48
N GLY A 17 7.72 -35.67 -12.73
CA GLY A 17 8.44 -34.52 -13.25
C GLY A 17 8.79 -33.53 -12.17
N THR A 18 9.50 -32.47 -12.57
CA THR A 18 9.79 -31.32 -11.70
C THR A 18 8.95 -30.13 -12.18
N TYR A 19 8.21 -29.55 -11.28
CA TYR A 19 7.29 -28.46 -11.54
C TYR A 19 7.64 -27.25 -10.69
N GLU A 20 7.39 -26.08 -11.22
CA GLU A 20 7.65 -24.80 -10.58
C GLU A 20 6.35 -24.03 -10.40
N GLY A 21 6.18 -23.48 -9.20
CA GLY A 21 5.10 -22.56 -8.87
C GLY A 21 5.67 -21.30 -8.25
N THR A 22 5.00 -20.20 -8.48
CA THR A 22 5.37 -18.91 -7.92
C THR A 22 4.13 -18.24 -7.29
N ALA A 23 4.35 -17.45 -6.25
CA ALA A 23 3.32 -16.60 -5.67
C ALA A 23 3.94 -15.36 -5.06
N GLU A 24 3.15 -14.29 -4.96
CA GLU A 24 3.60 -13.05 -4.33
C GLU A 24 3.69 -13.20 -2.82
N GLY A 25 4.87 -12.94 -2.26
CA GLY A 25 5.10 -12.76 -0.83
C GLY A 25 4.87 -11.33 -0.38
N ILE A 26 5.41 -10.95 0.77
CA ILE A 26 5.30 -9.59 1.29
C ILE A 26 6.26 -8.62 0.60
N SER A 27 7.44 -9.07 0.23
CA SER A 27 8.53 -8.23 -0.32
C SER A 27 9.00 -8.69 -1.69
N SER A 28 8.69 -9.92 -2.09
CA SER A 28 9.19 -10.54 -3.31
C SER A 28 8.27 -11.64 -3.82
N THR A 29 8.53 -12.11 -5.04
CA THR A 29 7.94 -13.35 -5.53
C THR A 29 8.60 -14.55 -4.86
N VAL A 30 7.82 -15.34 -4.16
CA VAL A 30 8.22 -16.62 -3.58
C VAL A 30 8.15 -17.70 -4.68
N LYS A 31 9.15 -18.57 -4.70
CA LYS A 31 9.23 -19.65 -5.69
C LYS A 31 9.34 -21.00 -4.99
N VAL A 32 8.54 -21.96 -5.45
CA VAL A 32 8.59 -23.33 -5.00
C VAL A 32 8.83 -24.25 -6.20
N THR A 33 9.82 -25.11 -6.08
CA THR A 33 10.10 -26.16 -7.09
C THR A 33 9.89 -27.51 -6.44
N MET A 34 9.02 -28.34 -7.00
CA MET A 34 8.67 -29.66 -6.47
C MET A 34 8.91 -30.75 -7.49
N THR A 35 9.52 -31.85 -7.07
CA THR A 35 9.72 -33.03 -7.90
C THR A 35 8.76 -34.13 -7.47
N PHE A 36 8.02 -34.68 -8.42
CA PHE A 36 7.03 -35.73 -8.20
C PHE A 36 7.46 -37.06 -8.87
N SER A 37 7.25 -38.15 -8.15
CA SER A 37 7.10 -39.48 -8.74
C SER A 37 5.65 -39.68 -9.18
N ASP A 38 5.31 -40.88 -9.65
CA ASP A 38 3.91 -41.23 -9.96
C ASP A 38 2.96 -41.25 -8.76
N SER A 39 3.49 -41.24 -7.54
CA SER A 39 2.72 -41.45 -6.30
C SER A 39 3.06 -40.50 -5.15
N ALA A 40 4.16 -39.76 -5.22
CA ALA A 40 4.62 -38.91 -4.12
C ALA A 40 5.48 -37.74 -4.59
N VAL A 41 5.55 -36.70 -3.73
CA VAL A 41 6.59 -35.66 -3.80
C VAL A 41 7.90 -36.25 -3.30
N THR A 42 8.96 -36.06 -4.06
CA THR A 42 10.29 -36.63 -3.78
C THR A 42 11.32 -35.58 -3.40
N ASP A 43 11.10 -34.33 -3.82
CA ASP A 43 11.97 -33.22 -3.49
C ASP A 43 11.20 -31.91 -3.50
N VAL A 44 11.57 -30.95 -2.65
CA VAL A 44 11.02 -29.60 -2.58
C VAL A 44 12.14 -28.60 -2.35
N VAL A 45 12.14 -27.54 -3.13
CA VAL A 45 13.00 -26.36 -2.93
C VAL A 45 12.09 -25.14 -2.75
N VAL A 46 12.29 -24.41 -1.69
CA VAL A 46 11.56 -23.17 -1.38
C VAL A 46 12.53 -22.01 -1.44
N ASP A 47 12.29 -21.05 -2.30
CA ASP A 47 13.08 -19.82 -2.40
C ASP A 47 12.24 -18.64 -1.92
N THR A 48 12.56 -18.17 -0.73
CA THR A 48 12.02 -16.96 -0.10
C THR A 48 13.11 -15.92 0.14
N SER A 49 14.22 -16.00 -0.59
CA SER A 49 15.42 -15.17 -0.35
C SER A 49 15.17 -13.66 -0.51
N GLY A 50 14.17 -13.29 -1.31
CA GLY A 50 13.75 -11.89 -1.47
C GLY A 50 12.82 -11.35 -0.39
N GLU A 51 12.36 -12.21 0.52
CA GLU A 51 11.52 -11.81 1.65
C GLU A 51 12.34 -11.14 2.76
N THR A 52 11.66 -10.61 3.78
CA THR A 52 12.35 -9.99 4.94
C THR A 52 13.34 -10.96 5.56
N ALA A 53 14.62 -10.62 5.55
CA ALA A 53 15.75 -11.53 5.84
C ALA A 53 15.64 -12.27 7.18
N SER A 54 15.16 -11.62 8.24
CA SER A 54 15.01 -12.19 9.58
C SER A 54 13.67 -12.90 9.83
N ILE A 55 12.75 -12.88 8.86
CA ILE A 55 11.39 -13.39 9.01
C ILE A 55 11.09 -14.33 7.85
N GLY A 56 10.69 -13.81 6.70
CA GLY A 56 10.25 -14.60 5.55
C GLY A 56 11.39 -15.42 4.92
N ALA A 57 12.57 -14.81 4.70
CA ALA A 57 13.70 -15.53 4.15
C ALA A 57 14.22 -16.62 5.09
N ALA A 58 14.14 -16.42 6.40
CA ALA A 58 14.55 -17.41 7.40
C ALA A 58 13.57 -18.60 7.51
N ALA A 59 12.36 -18.50 6.98
CA ALA A 59 11.33 -19.54 7.07
C ALA A 59 11.46 -20.63 5.99
N ALA A 60 12.31 -20.46 4.98
CA ALA A 60 12.39 -21.35 3.81
C ALA A 60 12.59 -22.82 4.14
N ASP A 61 13.54 -23.12 5.01
CA ASP A 61 13.88 -24.52 5.38
C ASP A 61 12.73 -25.21 6.13
N GLU A 62 12.08 -24.50 7.04
CA GLU A 62 10.96 -25.04 7.81
C GLU A 62 9.74 -25.27 6.91
N LEU A 63 9.42 -24.34 6.02
CA LEU A 63 8.34 -24.48 5.05
C LEU A 63 8.58 -25.61 4.05
N ARG A 64 9.82 -25.78 3.58
CA ARG A 64 10.24 -26.93 2.77
C ARG A 64 9.98 -28.24 3.50
N ASP A 65 10.42 -28.36 4.74
CA ASP A 65 10.29 -29.57 5.53
C ASP A 65 8.82 -29.92 5.81
N GLN A 66 8.00 -28.90 6.06
CA GLN A 66 6.54 -29.08 6.20
C GLN A 66 5.91 -29.61 4.90
N LEU A 67 6.23 -29.04 3.74
CA LEU A 67 5.71 -29.50 2.43
C LEU A 67 6.10 -30.95 2.13
N LEU A 68 7.36 -31.32 2.39
CA LEU A 68 7.83 -32.70 2.22
C LEU A 68 7.13 -33.67 3.17
N ALA A 69 6.91 -33.27 4.42
CA ALA A 69 6.26 -34.11 5.42
C ALA A 69 4.77 -34.27 5.20
N ALA A 70 4.09 -33.20 4.80
CA ALA A 70 2.65 -33.21 4.56
C ALA A 70 2.24 -33.98 3.30
N GLY A 71 3.09 -34.02 2.27
CA GLY A 71 2.75 -34.57 0.97
C GLY A 71 1.56 -33.83 0.31
N SER A 72 1.32 -32.59 0.71
CA SER A 72 0.27 -31.70 0.22
C SER A 72 0.74 -30.25 0.31
N ALA A 73 0.02 -29.34 -0.35
CA ALA A 73 0.27 -27.92 -0.23
C ALA A 73 -0.31 -27.28 1.04
N GLU A 74 -1.12 -28.02 1.80
CA GLU A 74 -1.69 -27.57 3.06
C GLU A 74 -0.72 -27.87 4.20
N ILE A 75 -0.11 -26.82 4.75
CA ILE A 75 0.86 -26.88 5.85
C ILE A 75 0.52 -25.84 6.92
N ASP A 76 1.08 -25.99 8.11
CA ASP A 76 0.79 -25.07 9.22
C ASP A 76 1.43 -23.68 9.05
N GLY A 77 2.46 -23.59 8.20
CA GLY A 77 3.23 -22.35 8.03
C GLY A 77 4.19 -22.07 9.18
N VAL A 78 4.79 -20.87 9.16
CA VAL A 78 5.76 -20.43 10.17
C VAL A 78 5.23 -19.22 10.90
N SER A 79 5.14 -19.29 12.21
CA SER A 79 4.65 -18.20 13.06
C SER A 79 5.48 -16.93 12.88
N GLY A 80 4.82 -15.82 12.63
CA GLY A 80 5.46 -14.53 12.32
C GLY A 80 5.83 -14.32 10.86
N SER A 81 5.67 -15.35 10.00
CA SER A 81 5.92 -15.29 8.56
C SER A 81 4.66 -15.64 7.74
N THR A 82 3.49 -15.24 8.20
CA THR A 82 2.20 -15.70 7.67
C THR A 82 2.06 -15.46 6.17
N ILE A 83 2.34 -14.25 5.69
CA ILE A 83 2.20 -13.90 4.26
C ILE A 83 3.17 -14.70 3.39
N THR A 84 4.42 -14.86 3.84
CA THR A 84 5.40 -15.70 3.13
C THR A 84 4.98 -17.17 3.14
N SER A 85 4.43 -17.67 4.24
CA SER A 85 3.93 -19.05 4.34
C SER A 85 2.76 -19.30 3.39
N GLU A 86 1.82 -18.36 3.31
CA GLU A 86 0.69 -18.41 2.36
C GLU A 86 1.17 -18.39 0.91
N ALA A 87 2.17 -17.57 0.59
CA ALA A 87 2.77 -17.55 -0.73
C ALA A 87 3.44 -18.89 -1.08
N VAL A 88 4.15 -19.51 -0.14
CA VAL A 88 4.74 -20.85 -0.32
C VAL A 88 3.65 -21.90 -0.55
N MET A 89 2.58 -21.89 0.24
CA MET A 89 1.45 -22.81 0.04
C MET A 89 0.80 -22.64 -1.33
N LYS A 90 0.59 -21.38 -1.76
CA LYS A 90 0.02 -21.08 -3.08
C LYS A 90 0.93 -21.55 -4.22
N ALA A 91 2.23 -21.29 -4.13
CA ALA A 91 3.20 -21.75 -5.10
C ALA A 91 3.25 -23.31 -5.17
N ALA A 92 3.19 -23.97 -4.01
CA ALA A 92 3.12 -25.42 -3.93
C ALA A 92 1.84 -26.00 -4.55
N LYS A 93 0.66 -25.37 -4.33
CA LYS A 93 -0.61 -25.74 -4.97
C LYS A 93 -0.49 -25.75 -6.50
N SER A 94 0.19 -24.76 -7.08
CA SER A 94 0.47 -24.72 -8.50
C SER A 94 1.31 -25.91 -8.97
N CYS A 95 2.34 -26.30 -8.21
CA CYS A 95 3.13 -27.50 -8.53
C CYS A 95 2.28 -28.78 -8.50
N TYR A 96 1.40 -28.93 -7.49
CA TYR A 96 0.48 -30.07 -7.41
C TYR A 96 -0.51 -30.11 -8.57
N ALA A 97 -1.09 -28.98 -8.96
CA ALA A 97 -2.01 -28.89 -10.10
C ALA A 97 -1.31 -29.32 -11.41
N GLN A 98 -0.10 -28.80 -11.65
CA GLN A 98 0.71 -29.21 -12.80
C GLN A 98 1.01 -30.71 -12.80
N ALA A 99 1.40 -31.26 -11.65
CA ALA A 99 1.69 -32.68 -11.51
C ALA A 99 0.45 -33.59 -11.72
N LYS A 100 -0.74 -33.07 -11.47
CA LYS A 100 -2.01 -33.77 -11.77
C LYS A 100 -2.49 -33.61 -13.22
N GLY A 101 -1.82 -32.77 -14.01
CA GLY A 101 -2.24 -32.40 -15.34
C GLY A 101 -3.47 -31.49 -15.39
N GLU A 102 -3.76 -30.82 -14.27
CA GLU A 102 -4.78 -29.80 -14.17
C GLU A 102 -4.30 -28.50 -14.84
N ALA A 103 -5.21 -27.81 -15.51
CA ALA A 103 -4.86 -26.50 -16.07
C ALA A 103 -4.56 -25.51 -14.93
N VAL A 104 -3.34 -25.04 -14.85
CA VAL A 104 -2.99 -23.95 -13.93
C VAL A 104 -3.59 -22.69 -14.52
N VAL A 105 -4.69 -22.21 -13.96
CA VAL A 105 -5.20 -20.87 -14.28
C VAL A 105 -4.23 -19.90 -13.65
N SER A 106 -3.42 -19.24 -14.47
CA SER A 106 -2.47 -18.24 -14.01
C SER A 106 -3.26 -17.13 -13.31
N SER A 107 -2.89 -16.81 -12.07
CA SER A 107 -3.35 -15.59 -11.40
C SER A 107 -3.22 -14.41 -12.35
N VAL A 108 -4.07 -13.39 -12.21
CA VAL A 108 -3.95 -12.16 -13.02
C VAL A 108 -2.53 -11.64 -12.88
N GLN A 109 -1.67 -12.04 -13.80
CA GLN A 109 -0.29 -11.57 -13.82
C GLN A 109 -0.30 -10.15 -14.35
N LEU A 110 0.39 -9.28 -13.64
CA LEU A 110 0.82 -8.03 -14.24
C LEU A 110 1.63 -8.38 -15.50
N PRO A 111 1.48 -7.61 -16.60
CA PRO A 111 2.17 -7.92 -17.83
C PRO A 111 3.67 -8.04 -17.58
N THR A 112 4.23 -9.17 -17.94
CA THR A 112 5.68 -9.41 -17.97
C THR A 112 6.27 -9.07 -19.33
N GLY A 113 5.48 -8.49 -20.21
CA GLY A 113 5.89 -8.04 -21.53
C GLY A 113 6.42 -6.63 -21.50
N ASP A 114 6.80 -6.03 -22.57
CA ASP A 114 7.42 -4.75 -22.84
C ASP A 114 7.52 -3.83 -21.59
N GLU A 115 8.73 -3.54 -21.15
CA GLU A 115 9.07 -2.66 -20.01
C GLU A 115 8.33 -1.32 -20.03
N ASN A 116 7.77 -0.94 -21.16
CA ASN A 116 7.04 0.30 -21.39
C ASN A 116 5.52 0.17 -21.28
N ASP A 117 4.97 -1.02 -21.15
CA ASP A 117 3.52 -1.20 -21.04
C ASP A 117 3.05 -1.49 -19.61
N TRP A 118 3.01 -0.45 -18.81
CA TRP A 118 2.46 -0.53 -17.43
C TRP A 118 0.98 -0.95 -17.40
N LEU A 119 0.23 -0.64 -18.45
CA LEU A 119 -1.20 -0.95 -18.53
C LEU A 119 -1.44 -2.42 -18.83
N GLY A 120 -0.68 -3.00 -19.75
CA GLY A 120 -0.89 -4.36 -20.22
C GLY A 120 -2.22 -4.57 -20.91
N THR A 121 -2.57 -5.81 -21.10
CA THR A 121 -3.83 -6.21 -21.75
C THR A 121 -4.88 -6.57 -20.70
N GLU A 122 -6.13 -6.12 -20.92
CA GLU A 122 -7.26 -6.56 -20.11
C GLU A 122 -7.36 -8.10 -20.15
N PRO A 123 -7.54 -8.78 -19.02
CA PRO A 123 -7.66 -10.23 -18.99
C PRO A 123 -8.87 -10.71 -19.81
N ASP A 124 -8.63 -11.67 -20.69
CA ASP A 124 -9.70 -12.40 -21.39
C ASP A 124 -10.06 -13.63 -20.55
N ILE A 125 -11.17 -13.54 -19.83
CA ILE A 125 -11.61 -14.58 -18.90
C ILE A 125 -12.78 -15.33 -19.55
N ASP A 126 -12.60 -16.64 -19.77
CA ASP A 126 -13.64 -17.50 -20.31
C ASP A 126 -14.86 -17.51 -19.35
N GLU A 127 -16.05 -17.36 -19.91
CA GLU A 127 -17.30 -17.43 -19.15
C GLU A 127 -17.43 -18.76 -18.39
N ALA A 128 -16.89 -19.84 -18.92
CA ALA A 128 -16.87 -21.15 -18.26
C ALA A 128 -15.93 -21.23 -17.04
N ALA A 129 -14.99 -20.29 -16.92
CA ALA A 129 -14.08 -20.21 -15.77
C ALA A 129 -14.70 -19.50 -14.57
N ILE A 130 -15.83 -18.81 -14.77
CA ILE A 130 -16.56 -18.10 -13.71
C ILE A 130 -17.44 -19.13 -13.00
N THR A 131 -17.09 -19.48 -11.78
CA THR A 131 -17.75 -20.55 -11.03
C THR A 131 -18.85 -20.06 -10.09
N GLU A 132 -18.85 -18.76 -9.78
CA GLU A 132 -19.80 -18.13 -8.86
C GLU A 132 -20.27 -16.78 -9.41
N THR A 133 -21.52 -16.43 -9.10
CA THR A 133 -22.09 -15.10 -9.39
C THR A 133 -22.78 -14.55 -8.15
N VAL A 134 -22.42 -13.35 -7.75
CA VAL A 134 -22.95 -12.62 -6.59
C VAL A 134 -23.64 -11.36 -7.06
N ASP A 135 -24.89 -11.15 -6.65
CA ASP A 135 -25.67 -9.96 -6.97
C ASP A 135 -25.70 -8.99 -5.79
N THR A 136 -25.43 -7.73 -6.05
CA THR A 136 -25.50 -6.63 -5.07
C THR A 136 -25.95 -5.32 -5.70
N ASP A 137 -26.30 -4.32 -4.90
CA ASP A 137 -26.54 -2.97 -5.41
C ASP A 137 -25.24 -2.19 -5.56
N ILE A 138 -24.39 -2.25 -4.54
CA ILE A 138 -23.11 -1.54 -4.47
C ILE A 138 -22.02 -2.56 -4.22
N LEU A 139 -20.97 -2.50 -5.01
CA LEU A 139 -19.75 -3.27 -4.75
C LEU A 139 -18.62 -2.32 -4.34
N ILE A 140 -17.97 -2.62 -3.22
CA ILE A 140 -16.78 -1.92 -2.75
C ILE A 140 -15.58 -2.83 -2.98
N VAL A 141 -14.54 -2.32 -3.64
CA VAL A 141 -13.31 -3.08 -3.95
C VAL A 141 -12.16 -2.53 -3.13
N GLY A 142 -11.71 -3.33 -2.18
CA GLY A 142 -10.63 -3.00 -1.23
C GLY A 142 -11.16 -2.67 0.17
N ALA A 143 -10.62 -3.33 1.19
CA ALA A 143 -10.95 -3.12 2.60
C ALA A 143 -9.87 -2.33 3.36
N GLY A 144 -9.27 -1.34 2.70
CA GLY A 144 -8.44 -0.31 3.31
C GLY A 144 -9.29 0.79 3.94
N ASN A 145 -8.66 1.92 4.28
CA ASN A 145 -9.36 3.03 4.96
C ASN A 145 -10.60 3.51 4.20
N GLY A 146 -10.48 3.76 2.89
CA GLY A 146 -11.59 4.26 2.07
C GLY A 146 -12.73 3.26 1.97
N GLY A 147 -12.41 1.97 1.74
CA GLY A 147 -13.41 0.92 1.62
C GLY A 147 -14.15 0.64 2.93
N MET A 148 -13.43 0.54 4.05
CA MET A 148 -14.03 0.28 5.35
C MET A 148 -14.90 1.44 5.85
N PHE A 149 -14.53 2.70 5.58
CA PHE A 149 -15.39 3.85 5.89
C PHE A 149 -16.68 3.81 5.07
N ALA A 150 -16.57 3.52 3.78
CA ALA A 150 -17.74 3.38 2.91
C ALA A 150 -18.63 2.21 3.34
N ALA A 151 -18.04 1.06 3.66
CA ALA A 151 -18.77 -0.11 4.12
C ALA A 151 -19.49 0.14 5.45
N ALA A 152 -18.83 0.79 6.41
CA ALA A 152 -19.45 1.14 7.69
C ALA A 152 -20.63 2.09 7.50
N TYR A 153 -20.47 3.10 6.65
CA TYR A 153 -21.57 4.04 6.34
C TYR A 153 -22.72 3.34 5.59
N ALA A 154 -22.40 2.48 4.62
CA ALA A 154 -23.40 1.72 3.89
C ALA A 154 -24.19 0.77 4.83
N ALA A 155 -23.49 0.08 5.73
CA ALA A 155 -24.11 -0.82 6.71
C ALA A 155 -25.02 -0.06 7.69
N ALA A 156 -24.55 1.08 8.22
CA ALA A 156 -25.35 1.93 9.11
C ALA A 156 -26.67 2.41 8.46
N ASN A 157 -26.66 2.59 7.15
CA ASN A 157 -27.83 3.04 6.38
C ASN A 157 -28.63 1.88 5.76
N GLY A 158 -28.31 0.62 6.08
CA GLY A 158 -29.03 -0.55 5.58
C GLY A 158 -28.96 -0.72 4.07
N LEU A 159 -27.89 -0.27 3.43
CA LEU A 159 -27.73 -0.39 1.98
C LEU A 159 -27.36 -1.84 1.62
N ASN A 160 -27.81 -2.31 0.46
CA ASN A 160 -27.39 -3.60 -0.07
C ASN A 160 -26.02 -3.44 -0.75
N PHE A 161 -24.97 -3.96 -0.12
CA PHE A 161 -23.61 -3.89 -0.63
C PHE A 161 -22.82 -5.16 -0.37
N ARG A 162 -21.77 -5.35 -1.15
CA ARG A 162 -20.68 -6.31 -0.89
C ARG A 162 -19.36 -5.55 -0.86
N ILE A 163 -18.40 -6.07 -0.13
CA ILE A 163 -17.03 -5.56 -0.11
C ILE A 163 -16.06 -6.72 -0.27
N ILE A 164 -15.08 -6.57 -1.16
CA ILE A 164 -14.04 -7.57 -1.41
C ILE A 164 -12.67 -7.03 -1.01
N GLU A 165 -11.78 -7.92 -0.58
CA GLU A 165 -10.39 -7.62 -0.23
C GLU A 165 -9.46 -8.74 -0.69
N GLN A 166 -8.36 -8.39 -1.37
CA GLN A 166 -7.39 -9.37 -1.89
C GLN A 166 -6.61 -10.10 -0.79
N ASN A 167 -6.41 -9.48 0.36
CA ASN A 167 -5.73 -10.07 1.52
C ASN A 167 -6.71 -10.83 2.41
N GLY A 168 -6.19 -11.54 3.41
CA GLY A 168 -6.99 -12.26 4.41
C GLY A 168 -7.48 -11.40 5.58
N ASN A 169 -7.22 -10.09 5.57
CA ASN A 169 -7.57 -9.16 6.65
C ASN A 169 -7.80 -7.75 6.11
N VAL A 170 -8.51 -6.94 6.89
CA VAL A 170 -8.66 -5.50 6.59
C VAL A 170 -7.32 -4.78 6.73
N GLN A 171 -7.12 -3.75 5.93
CA GLN A 171 -5.87 -3.00 5.89
C GLN A 171 -6.01 -1.69 6.66
N ASP A 172 -5.17 -1.47 7.64
CA ASP A 172 -5.09 -0.20 8.38
C ASP A 172 -3.71 0.42 8.22
N THR A 173 -3.56 1.22 7.19
CA THR A 173 -2.27 1.83 6.83
C THR A 173 -2.02 3.17 7.52
N ARG A 174 -3.07 3.87 7.94
CA ARG A 174 -3.00 5.17 8.61
C ARG A 174 -3.88 5.18 9.84
N HIS A 175 -3.32 5.61 10.96
CA HIS A 175 -4.06 5.73 12.23
C HIS A 175 -4.77 7.07 12.39
N TRP A 176 -4.35 8.07 11.64
CA TRP A 176 -4.77 9.47 11.73
C TRP A 176 -5.37 9.95 10.42
N TYR A 177 -6.33 10.82 10.53
CA TYR A 177 -6.95 11.51 9.42
C TYR A 177 -7.19 12.96 9.74
N GLY A 178 -7.20 13.79 8.70
CA GLY A 178 -7.54 15.19 8.79
C GLY A 178 -9.02 15.43 8.55
N ALA A 179 -9.59 16.30 9.36
CA ALA A 179 -10.93 16.82 9.16
C ALA A 179 -10.94 18.34 9.32
N ILE A 180 -11.85 19.01 8.62
CA ILE A 180 -11.99 20.46 8.65
C ILE A 180 -13.19 20.84 9.50
N ASP A 181 -12.96 21.67 10.53
CA ASP A 181 -14.01 22.18 11.43
C ASP A 181 -14.81 21.03 12.10
N SER A 182 -14.12 19.99 12.56
CA SER A 182 -14.76 18.88 13.24
C SER A 182 -15.46 19.29 14.54
N ALA A 183 -16.31 18.41 15.07
CA ALA A 183 -16.94 18.64 16.38
C ALA A 183 -15.91 18.73 17.50
N ALA A 184 -14.81 17.99 17.39
CA ALA A 184 -13.72 18.01 18.38
C ALA A 184 -12.97 19.35 18.36
N ALA A 185 -12.67 19.88 17.17
CA ALA A 185 -12.05 21.18 17.01
C ALA A 185 -12.91 22.31 17.60
N LYS A 186 -14.21 22.29 17.28
CA LYS A 186 -15.16 23.25 17.86
C LYS A 186 -15.21 23.15 19.38
N ALA A 187 -15.20 21.95 19.93
CA ALA A 187 -15.16 21.73 21.37
C ALA A 187 -13.85 22.21 22.01
N ALA A 188 -12.74 22.15 21.29
CA ALA A 188 -11.45 22.71 21.69
C ALA A 188 -11.37 24.24 21.56
N GLY A 189 -12.40 24.90 20.99
CA GLY A 189 -12.45 26.35 20.80
C GLY A 189 -11.63 26.85 19.61
N GLU A 190 -11.36 25.98 18.64
CA GLU A 190 -10.68 26.38 17.42
C GLU A 190 -11.61 27.23 16.53
N GLU A 191 -11.02 28.25 15.89
CA GLU A 191 -11.74 29.07 14.93
C GLU A 191 -11.92 28.31 13.61
N PRO A 192 -13.07 28.47 12.93
CA PRO A 192 -13.29 27.82 11.65
C PRO A 192 -12.28 28.24 10.59
N PHE A 193 -11.88 27.31 9.74
CA PHE A 193 -10.99 27.59 8.62
C PHE A 193 -11.63 28.48 7.56
N ASP A 194 -10.85 29.44 7.04
CA ASP A 194 -11.16 30.06 5.74
C ASP A 194 -10.97 29.02 4.63
N ARG A 195 -12.08 28.44 4.16
CA ARG A 195 -12.09 27.34 3.19
C ARG A 195 -11.48 27.73 1.84
N ALA A 196 -11.60 28.98 1.43
CA ALA A 196 -11.00 29.46 0.18
C ALA A 196 -9.48 29.55 0.29
N LYS A 197 -9.00 30.10 1.40
CA LYS A 197 -7.58 30.17 1.73
C LYS A 197 -7.01 28.77 1.86
N LEU A 198 -7.68 27.86 2.57
CA LEU A 198 -7.27 26.46 2.75
C LEU A 198 -7.13 25.74 1.39
N LEU A 199 -8.12 25.88 0.50
CA LEU A 199 -8.05 25.29 -0.83
C LEU A 199 -6.85 25.84 -1.64
N SER A 200 -6.62 27.14 -1.55
CA SER A 200 -5.48 27.80 -2.21
C SER A 200 -4.15 27.28 -1.68
N GLU A 201 -4.01 27.15 -0.37
CA GLU A 201 -2.77 26.68 0.26
C GLU A 201 -2.49 25.20 -0.02
N ILE A 202 -3.50 24.34 0.02
CA ILE A 202 -3.34 22.93 -0.37
C ILE A 202 -2.92 22.82 -1.83
N SER A 203 -3.56 23.61 -2.72
CA SER A 203 -3.17 23.63 -4.14
C SER A 203 -1.74 24.10 -4.35
N ARG A 204 -1.32 25.13 -3.62
CA ARG A 204 0.06 25.62 -3.63
C ARG A 204 1.03 24.57 -3.12
N TYR A 205 0.70 23.94 -2.01
CA TYR A 205 1.51 22.88 -1.41
C TYR A 205 1.68 21.68 -2.35
N ALA A 206 0.63 21.32 -3.07
CA ALA A 206 0.67 20.27 -4.09
C ALA A 206 1.30 20.74 -5.42
N SER A 207 1.95 21.92 -5.44
CA SER A 207 2.56 22.51 -6.65
C SER A 207 1.58 22.62 -7.84
N GLY A 208 0.29 22.80 -7.53
CA GLY A 208 -0.80 22.86 -8.53
C GLY A 208 -1.23 21.49 -9.08
N LYS A 209 -0.69 20.40 -8.58
CA LYS A 209 -0.94 19.04 -9.09
C LYS A 209 -2.16 18.35 -8.48
N CYS A 210 -3.05 19.07 -7.84
CA CYS A 210 -4.27 18.49 -7.26
C CYS A 210 -5.52 18.88 -8.03
N ASP A 211 -6.51 17.97 -8.09
CA ASP A 211 -7.86 18.33 -8.51
C ASP A 211 -8.57 19.06 -7.36
N GLN A 212 -8.74 20.36 -7.51
CA GLN A 212 -9.39 21.19 -6.50
C GLN A 212 -10.83 20.76 -6.18
N ARG A 213 -11.52 20.05 -7.08
CA ARG A 213 -12.87 19.54 -6.82
C ARG A 213 -12.84 18.44 -5.76
N VAL A 214 -11.84 17.55 -5.84
CA VAL A 214 -11.63 16.48 -4.85
C VAL A 214 -11.23 17.07 -3.52
N VAL A 215 -10.27 18.01 -3.50
CA VAL A 215 -9.84 18.70 -2.26
C VAL A 215 -11.03 19.43 -1.62
N LYS A 216 -11.87 20.10 -2.43
CA LYS A 216 -13.06 20.80 -1.94
C LYS A 216 -14.09 19.85 -1.33
N THR A 217 -14.25 18.65 -1.88
CA THR A 217 -15.12 17.62 -1.29
C THR A 217 -14.60 17.25 0.11
N TRP A 218 -13.33 16.97 0.25
CA TRP A 218 -12.73 16.69 1.57
C TRP A 218 -12.91 17.87 2.55
N ILE A 219 -12.65 19.11 2.13
CA ILE A 219 -12.86 20.31 2.95
C ILE A 219 -14.30 20.40 3.47
N ASN A 220 -15.28 20.02 2.64
CA ASN A 220 -16.67 20.18 2.99
C ASN A 220 -17.24 19.02 3.81
N GLU A 221 -16.80 17.79 3.53
CA GLU A 221 -17.47 16.57 4.02
C GLU A 221 -16.67 15.84 5.12
N SER A 222 -15.39 16.19 5.32
CA SER A 222 -14.53 15.46 6.27
C SER A 222 -15.01 15.51 7.71
N ALA A 223 -15.60 16.63 8.15
CA ALA A 223 -16.15 16.76 9.51
C ALA A 223 -17.28 15.76 9.79
N GLU A 224 -18.17 15.57 8.83
CA GLU A 224 -19.30 14.64 8.94
C GLU A 224 -18.79 13.20 9.02
N MET A 225 -17.87 12.82 8.12
CA MET A 225 -17.30 11.47 8.10
C MET A 225 -16.52 11.15 9.39
N ILE A 226 -15.72 12.07 9.88
CA ILE A 226 -14.98 11.89 11.15
C ILE A 226 -15.94 11.81 12.34
N GLY A 227 -17.00 12.62 12.34
CA GLY A 227 -18.07 12.54 13.34
C GLY A 227 -18.72 11.16 13.41
N PHE A 228 -19.06 10.61 12.25
CA PHE A 228 -19.63 9.27 12.11
C PHE A 228 -18.68 8.17 12.65
N VAL A 229 -17.40 8.22 12.24
CA VAL A 229 -16.42 7.23 12.71
C VAL A 229 -16.14 7.39 14.20
N ARG A 230 -16.07 8.62 14.70
CA ARG A 230 -15.90 8.90 16.14
C ARG A 230 -17.04 8.30 16.96
N GLU A 231 -18.28 8.45 16.52
CA GLU A 231 -19.43 7.87 17.19
C GLU A 231 -19.29 6.34 17.32
N ILE A 232 -18.92 5.65 16.25
CA ILE A 232 -18.68 4.20 16.30
C ILE A 232 -17.53 3.88 17.28
N MET A 233 -16.40 4.55 17.17
CA MET A 233 -15.22 4.24 17.98
C MET A 233 -15.46 4.52 19.46
N THR A 234 -15.97 5.71 19.80
CA THR A 234 -16.08 6.16 21.19
C THR A 234 -17.34 5.65 21.85
N GLU A 235 -18.50 5.79 21.20
CA GLU A 235 -19.79 5.46 21.82
C GLU A 235 -20.02 3.95 21.88
N LYS A 236 -19.63 3.24 20.83
CA LYS A 236 -19.91 1.80 20.74
C LYS A 236 -18.77 0.96 21.32
N TYR A 237 -17.52 1.29 21.00
CA TYR A 237 -16.37 0.45 21.37
C TYR A 237 -15.51 1.05 22.49
N GLY A 238 -15.80 2.25 22.96
CA GLY A 238 -15.05 2.90 24.05
C GLY A 238 -13.62 3.25 23.67
N VAL A 239 -13.32 3.33 22.37
CA VAL A 239 -11.99 3.72 21.89
C VAL A 239 -11.87 5.23 21.88
N ASN A 240 -10.87 5.75 22.58
CA ASN A 240 -10.65 7.18 22.63
C ASN A 240 -10.07 7.71 21.33
N MET A 241 -10.83 8.55 20.63
CA MET A 241 -10.33 9.33 19.49
C MET A 241 -9.79 10.66 19.98
N ILE A 242 -8.48 10.81 19.91
CA ILE A 242 -7.79 12.00 20.37
C ILE A 242 -7.83 13.06 19.27
N TYR A 243 -8.42 14.20 19.58
CA TYR A 243 -8.22 15.42 18.79
C TYR A 243 -6.78 15.89 18.98
N THR A 244 -6.10 16.08 17.86
CA THR A 244 -4.71 16.11 17.94
C THR A 244 -4.03 17.13 18.59
N TYR A 245 -2.91 16.71 18.88
CA TYR A 245 -1.67 17.35 19.26
C TYR A 245 -1.74 18.08 20.57
N GLY A 246 -2.83 18.06 21.31
CA GLY A 246 -2.94 18.72 22.61
C GLY A 246 -2.44 20.16 22.57
N ASP A 247 -2.21 20.73 23.73
CA ASP A 247 -1.67 22.10 23.85
C ASP A 247 -0.24 22.25 23.30
N GLU A 248 0.51 21.15 23.22
CA GLU A 248 1.89 21.14 22.71
C GLU A 248 1.97 21.25 21.18
N ALA A 249 0.85 21.08 20.49
CA ALA A 249 0.83 21.07 19.03
C ALA A 249 0.26 22.32 18.40
N LYS A 250 -0.19 23.26 19.21
CA LYS A 250 -0.53 24.60 18.72
C LYS A 250 0.76 25.25 18.24
N TRP A 251 0.80 25.53 16.95
CA TRP A 251 1.89 26.28 16.38
C TRP A 251 1.93 27.65 17.06
N PRO A 252 3.08 28.10 17.59
CA PRO A 252 3.16 29.43 18.13
C PRO A 252 2.75 30.43 17.05
N ALA A 253 1.85 31.36 17.38
CA ALA A 253 1.36 32.36 16.44
C ALA A 253 2.48 33.23 15.84
N GLU A 254 3.58 33.39 16.58
CA GLU A 254 4.77 34.08 16.14
C GLU A 254 5.49 33.42 14.95
N ASN A 255 5.15 32.21 14.65
CA ASN A 255 5.76 31.47 13.55
C ASN A 255 4.86 31.39 12.32
N ALA A 256 3.67 31.98 12.36
CA ALA A 256 2.73 31.97 11.23
C ALA A 256 3.25 32.71 9.99
N GLU A 257 4.26 33.57 10.15
CA GLU A 257 4.84 34.32 9.04
C GLU A 257 5.56 33.45 7.98
N HIS A 258 6.08 32.31 8.43
CA HIS A 258 6.92 31.46 7.59
C HIS A 258 6.17 30.27 7.07
N ASN A 259 4.87 30.25 7.24
CA ASN A 259 4.11 29.07 7.10
C ASN A 259 2.93 29.26 6.23
N THR A 260 2.71 28.22 5.55
CA THR A 260 1.39 27.91 5.16
C THR A 260 0.60 27.71 6.43
N ASP A 261 -0.30 28.60 6.72
CA ASP A 261 -1.20 28.57 7.88
C ASP A 261 -2.02 27.28 7.99
N PHE A 262 -1.82 26.34 7.07
CA PHE A 262 -2.65 25.16 6.84
C PHE A 262 -1.89 23.89 6.69
N MET A 263 -0.84 23.73 7.43
CA MET A 263 -0.03 22.54 7.32
C MET A 263 -0.76 21.29 7.78
N TYR A 264 -1.65 21.44 8.72
CA TYR A 264 -2.52 20.40 9.22
C TYR A 264 -3.85 21.03 9.61
N PRO A 265 -4.82 20.93 8.71
CA PRO A 265 -6.17 21.02 9.18
C PRO A 265 -6.31 19.97 10.28
N GLU A 266 -7.17 20.22 11.23
CA GLU A 266 -7.43 19.33 12.35
C GLU A 266 -7.19 17.88 12.04
N ILE A 267 -6.33 17.23 12.81
CA ILE A 267 -6.08 15.81 12.68
C ILE A 267 -6.72 15.11 13.86
N GLU A 268 -7.59 14.18 13.58
CA GLU A 268 -8.10 13.23 14.54
C GLU A 268 -7.50 11.86 14.29
N TYR A 269 -7.15 11.13 15.34
CA TYR A 269 -6.70 9.77 15.22
C TYR A 269 -7.21 8.89 16.35
N THR A 270 -7.41 7.64 16.04
CA THR A 270 -7.64 6.64 17.06
C THR A 270 -6.31 6.31 17.70
N TYR A 271 -6.23 6.48 18.99
CA TYR A 271 -5.04 6.10 19.73
C TYR A 271 -5.41 5.16 20.88
N ASP A 272 -5.35 3.90 20.62
CA ASP A 272 -4.99 2.92 21.63
C ASP A 272 -4.19 1.78 20.99
N ARG A 273 -2.92 2.03 20.77
CA ARG A 273 -1.99 0.97 20.38
C ARG A 273 -1.79 -0.05 21.49
N SER A 274 -2.21 0.25 22.72
CA SER A 274 -2.07 -0.67 23.84
C SER A 274 -3.07 -1.82 23.78
N SER A 275 -4.23 -1.58 23.17
CA SER A 275 -5.24 -2.63 22.94
C SER A 275 -5.00 -3.45 21.67
N GLY A 276 -4.09 -2.99 20.80
CA GLY A 276 -3.84 -3.64 19.51
C GLY A 276 -5.01 -3.57 18.52
N ALA A 277 -6.06 -2.82 18.84
CA ALA A 277 -7.24 -2.69 18.01
C ALA A 277 -6.96 -1.69 16.87
N ALA A 278 -6.74 -2.19 15.66
CA ALA A 278 -6.76 -1.38 14.47
C ALA A 278 -8.17 -0.83 14.24
N ARG A 279 -8.27 0.43 13.83
CA ARG A 279 -9.57 1.07 13.55
C ARG A 279 -10.40 0.27 12.55
N ASN A 280 -9.80 -0.21 11.48
CA ASN A 280 -10.53 -0.95 10.45
C ASN A 280 -11.00 -2.33 10.93
N GLU A 281 -10.33 -2.95 11.91
CA GLU A 281 -10.82 -4.17 12.58
C GLU A 281 -12.10 -3.87 13.38
N LEU A 282 -12.18 -2.74 14.07
CA LEU A 282 -13.41 -2.32 14.76
C LEU A 282 -14.53 -1.96 13.79
N LEU A 283 -14.19 -1.35 12.64
CA LEU A 283 -15.18 -1.12 11.57
C LEU A 283 -15.65 -2.44 10.95
N LEU A 284 -14.78 -3.44 10.79
CA LEU A 284 -15.16 -4.78 10.38
C LEU A 284 -16.11 -5.40 11.38
N GLN A 285 -15.77 -5.38 12.66
CA GLN A 285 -16.68 -5.85 13.72
C GLN A 285 -18.03 -5.12 13.66
N TYR A 286 -18.01 -3.80 13.42
CA TYR A 286 -19.23 -3.00 13.31
C TYR A 286 -20.14 -3.46 12.17
N ILE A 287 -19.60 -3.68 10.98
CA ILE A 287 -20.43 -4.16 9.85
C ILE A 287 -20.91 -5.59 10.06
N GLN A 288 -20.08 -6.45 10.69
CA GLN A 288 -20.47 -7.83 11.02
C GLN A 288 -21.64 -7.89 12.02
N GLU A 289 -21.65 -7.03 13.02
CA GLU A 289 -22.76 -6.90 13.96
C GLU A 289 -24.06 -6.42 13.29
N LEU A 290 -23.97 -5.76 12.16
CA LEU A 290 -25.10 -5.35 11.31
C LEU A 290 -25.45 -6.39 10.24
N GLY A 291 -24.77 -7.54 10.22
CA GLY A 291 -25.06 -8.66 9.32
C GLY A 291 -24.35 -8.60 7.96
N TYR A 292 -23.33 -7.78 7.83
CA TYR A 292 -22.47 -7.71 6.63
C TYR A 292 -21.10 -8.32 6.91
N ASP A 293 -20.34 -8.63 5.85
CA ASP A 293 -18.98 -9.15 5.98
C ASP A 293 -18.14 -8.74 4.78
N VAL A 294 -16.83 -9.01 4.85
CA VAL A 294 -15.86 -8.79 3.77
C VAL A 294 -15.57 -10.13 3.10
N ASP A 295 -15.65 -10.17 1.78
CA ASP A 295 -15.18 -11.31 0.99
C ASP A 295 -13.65 -11.17 0.86
N PHE A 296 -12.95 -11.77 1.81
CA PHE A 296 -11.49 -11.76 1.82
C PHE A 296 -10.90 -12.67 0.74
N LYS A 297 -9.60 -12.51 0.49
CA LYS A 297 -8.84 -13.28 -0.51
C LYS A 297 -9.48 -13.24 -1.90
N THR A 298 -10.05 -12.11 -2.24
CA THR A 298 -10.78 -11.87 -3.47
C THR A 298 -10.24 -10.62 -4.15
N SER A 299 -9.53 -10.81 -5.25
CA SER A 299 -8.84 -9.74 -5.99
C SER A 299 -9.63 -9.31 -7.22
N LEU A 300 -9.63 -8.01 -7.52
CA LEU A 300 -10.19 -7.49 -8.76
C LEU A 300 -9.40 -7.96 -9.98
N ALA A 301 -10.07 -8.65 -10.92
CA ALA A 301 -9.49 -9.02 -12.21
C ALA A 301 -9.82 -7.99 -13.29
N LYS A 302 -11.08 -7.67 -13.49
CA LYS A 302 -11.53 -6.64 -14.45
C LYS A 302 -12.90 -6.07 -14.11
N LEU A 303 -13.21 -4.92 -14.68
CA LEU A 303 -14.56 -4.33 -14.66
C LEU A 303 -15.41 -4.88 -15.80
N GLU A 304 -16.70 -5.03 -15.57
CA GLU A 304 -17.65 -5.40 -16.59
C GLU A 304 -18.53 -4.20 -17.01
N LYS A 305 -18.83 -4.13 -18.31
CA LYS A 305 -19.66 -3.04 -18.89
C LYS A 305 -20.81 -3.62 -19.67
N ASN A 306 -21.95 -2.91 -19.65
CA ASN A 306 -23.02 -3.18 -20.60
C ASN A 306 -22.75 -2.51 -21.97
N SER A 307 -23.66 -2.71 -22.91
CA SER A 307 -23.60 -2.13 -24.26
C SER A 307 -23.52 -0.60 -24.29
N ASP A 308 -24.04 0.06 -23.25
CA ASP A 308 -24.05 1.52 -23.15
C ASP A 308 -22.76 2.06 -22.51
N GLY A 309 -21.81 1.18 -22.16
CA GLY A 309 -20.54 1.54 -21.54
C GLY A 309 -20.62 1.76 -20.02
N ARG A 310 -21.78 1.52 -19.40
CA ARG A 310 -21.93 1.60 -17.94
C ARG A 310 -21.28 0.40 -17.27
N ILE A 311 -20.54 0.64 -16.20
CA ILE A 311 -20.02 -0.41 -15.33
C ILE A 311 -21.19 -1.07 -14.60
N THR A 312 -21.31 -2.39 -14.74
CA THR A 312 -22.37 -3.23 -14.16
C THR A 312 -21.87 -4.19 -13.11
N GLY A 313 -20.56 -4.31 -12.94
CA GLY A 313 -19.96 -5.22 -12.00
C GLY A 313 -18.47 -5.43 -12.26
N ILE A 314 -17.97 -6.51 -11.72
CA ILE A 314 -16.58 -6.94 -11.90
C ILE A 314 -16.52 -8.46 -12.10
N ILE A 315 -15.40 -8.91 -12.66
CA ILE A 315 -14.89 -10.25 -12.40
C ILE A 315 -13.77 -10.14 -11.40
N ALA A 316 -13.86 -10.90 -10.33
CA ALA A 316 -12.83 -11.07 -9.33
C ALA A 316 -12.21 -12.46 -9.42
N GLN A 317 -11.01 -12.62 -8.85
CA GLN A 317 -10.33 -13.89 -8.72
C GLN A 317 -10.06 -14.19 -7.26
N SER A 318 -10.37 -15.41 -6.83
CA SER A 318 -9.93 -15.93 -5.54
C SER A 318 -8.40 -15.99 -5.51
N THR A 319 -7.80 -15.48 -4.44
CA THR A 319 -6.35 -15.57 -4.24
C THR A 319 -5.94 -16.86 -3.53
N GLU A 320 -6.89 -17.74 -3.20
CA GLU A 320 -6.64 -19.04 -2.58
C GLU A 320 -6.48 -20.17 -3.60
N ASP A 321 -7.41 -20.24 -4.55
CA ASP A 321 -7.54 -21.34 -5.50
C ASP A 321 -7.75 -20.89 -6.95
N ASP A 322 -7.57 -19.59 -7.20
CA ASP A 322 -7.57 -18.95 -8.52
C ASP A 322 -8.90 -19.03 -9.32
N HIS A 323 -10.01 -19.50 -8.73
CA HIS A 323 -11.30 -19.49 -9.42
C HIS A 323 -11.83 -18.06 -9.59
N PHE A 324 -12.69 -17.87 -10.61
CA PHE A 324 -13.27 -16.54 -10.89
C PHE A 324 -14.69 -16.44 -10.35
N ILE A 325 -15.00 -15.24 -9.83
CA ILE A 325 -16.28 -14.85 -9.26
C ILE A 325 -16.77 -13.61 -9.97
N ARG A 326 -18.02 -13.63 -10.45
CA ARG A 326 -18.68 -12.43 -10.96
C ARG A 326 -19.44 -11.73 -9.85
N TYR A 327 -19.21 -10.44 -9.70
CA TYR A 327 -20.03 -9.57 -8.85
C TYR A 327 -20.83 -8.61 -9.72
N ASN A 328 -22.15 -8.78 -9.78
CA ASN A 328 -23.04 -7.82 -10.39
C ASN A 328 -23.36 -6.70 -9.41
N ALA A 329 -23.18 -5.44 -9.84
CA ALA A 329 -23.41 -4.25 -9.03
C ALA A 329 -24.45 -3.35 -9.68
N ASN A 330 -25.72 -3.47 -9.30
CA ASN A 330 -26.86 -2.82 -9.95
C ASN A 330 -26.78 -1.29 -9.93
N LYS A 331 -26.18 -0.71 -8.89
CA LYS A 331 -26.05 0.76 -8.71
C LYS A 331 -24.65 1.25 -9.03
N GLY A 332 -23.60 0.46 -8.76
CA GLY A 332 -22.25 0.83 -9.12
C GLY A 332 -21.16 0.15 -8.31
N VAL A 333 -19.93 0.41 -8.73
CA VAL A 333 -18.69 -0.11 -8.11
C VAL A 333 -17.90 1.07 -7.54
N LEU A 334 -17.49 0.96 -6.28
CA LEU A 334 -16.56 1.87 -5.63
C LEU A 334 -15.17 1.22 -5.61
N LEU A 335 -14.22 1.81 -6.33
CA LEU A 335 -12.83 1.37 -6.31
C LEU A 335 -12.09 2.05 -5.14
N ALA A 336 -11.70 1.28 -4.14
CA ALA A 336 -10.95 1.70 -2.96
C ALA A 336 -9.67 0.87 -2.78
N CYS A 337 -9.08 0.40 -3.88
CA CYS A 337 -8.00 -0.58 -3.94
C CYS A 337 -6.59 0.02 -3.98
N GLY A 338 -6.42 1.21 -3.43
CA GLY A 338 -5.11 1.85 -3.27
C GLY A 338 -4.49 2.38 -4.56
N GLY A 339 -3.19 2.62 -4.50
CA GLY A 339 -2.38 3.17 -5.57
C GLY A 339 -1.51 2.13 -6.28
N PHE A 340 -0.29 2.56 -6.69
CA PHE A 340 0.62 1.71 -7.48
C PHE A 340 2.09 1.75 -7.06
N PRO A 341 2.48 2.11 -5.82
CA PRO A 341 3.90 2.22 -5.47
C PRO A 341 4.65 0.89 -5.52
N GLY A 342 3.94 -0.24 -5.46
CA GLY A 342 4.49 -1.59 -5.62
C GLY A 342 4.67 -2.04 -7.08
N ASN A 343 4.34 -1.19 -8.07
CA ASN A 343 4.49 -1.50 -9.48
C ASN A 343 5.55 -0.62 -10.14
N PRO A 344 6.78 -1.08 -10.35
CA PRO A 344 7.86 -0.27 -10.90
C PRO A 344 7.57 0.22 -12.32
N TYR A 345 6.85 -0.54 -13.14
CA TYR A 345 6.48 -0.11 -14.49
C TYR A 345 5.54 1.10 -14.46
N MET A 346 4.53 1.06 -13.58
CA MET A 346 3.64 2.22 -13.38
C MET A 346 4.40 3.42 -12.81
N MET A 347 5.28 3.18 -11.83
CA MET A 347 6.07 4.24 -11.20
C MET A 347 6.97 4.94 -12.21
N GLU A 348 7.71 4.21 -13.03
CA GLU A 348 8.61 4.78 -14.03
C GLU A 348 7.87 5.51 -15.16
N GLN A 349 6.71 5.02 -15.57
CA GLN A 349 5.94 5.61 -16.67
C GLN A 349 5.06 6.79 -16.22
N LEU A 350 4.47 6.71 -15.04
CA LEU A 350 3.50 7.69 -14.57
C LEU A 350 4.12 8.76 -13.67
N ASP A 351 5.22 8.43 -12.98
CA ASP A 351 5.98 9.37 -12.14
C ASP A 351 7.51 9.17 -12.27
N PRO A 352 8.08 9.40 -13.47
CA PRO A 352 9.50 9.18 -13.67
C PRO A 352 10.39 10.11 -12.81
N LEU A 353 9.91 11.32 -12.51
CA LEU A 353 10.66 12.28 -11.70
C LEU A 353 10.71 11.85 -10.24
N GLY A 354 9.56 11.51 -9.64
CA GLY A 354 9.49 11.02 -8.26
C GLY A 354 10.23 9.71 -8.09
N THR A 355 10.06 8.77 -9.02
CA THR A 355 10.78 7.49 -9.03
C THR A 355 12.29 7.71 -9.03
N SER A 356 12.80 8.68 -9.80
CA SER A 356 14.23 8.93 -9.92
C SER A 356 14.92 9.39 -8.63
N VAL A 357 14.19 9.99 -7.69
CA VAL A 357 14.72 10.50 -6.41
C VAL A 357 14.37 9.61 -5.22
N THR A 358 13.52 8.63 -5.41
CA THR A 358 13.09 7.73 -4.34
C THR A 358 14.20 6.75 -4.00
N THR A 359 14.44 6.54 -2.72
CA THR A 359 15.42 5.57 -2.21
C THR A 359 14.78 4.44 -1.42
N ALA A 360 13.55 4.63 -0.97
CA ALA A 360 12.75 3.59 -0.31
C ALA A 360 11.26 3.91 -0.46
N CYS A 361 10.46 2.86 -0.61
CA CYS A 361 9.02 2.95 -0.52
C CYS A 361 8.59 2.49 0.88
N SER A 362 7.84 3.33 1.59
CA SER A 362 7.37 3.01 2.94
C SER A 362 5.97 2.42 2.98
N TYR A 363 5.35 2.22 1.84
CA TYR A 363 3.99 1.69 1.73
C TYR A 363 3.92 0.39 0.95
N SER A 364 2.77 -0.26 1.10
CA SER A 364 2.50 -1.63 0.71
C SER A 364 3.05 -2.00 -0.67
N PRO A 365 3.94 -2.99 -0.79
CA PRO A 365 4.32 -3.56 -2.06
C PRO A 365 3.15 -4.26 -2.78
N ALA A 366 2.03 -4.49 -2.07
CA ALA A 366 0.80 -5.03 -2.64
C ALA A 366 0.04 -4.00 -3.49
N ASP A 367 0.32 -2.70 -3.36
CA ASP A 367 -0.31 -1.64 -4.14
C ASP A 367 0.26 -1.60 -5.57
N LYS A 368 -0.22 -2.50 -6.42
CA LYS A 368 0.28 -2.71 -7.80
C LYS A 368 -0.60 -2.06 -8.88
N GLY A 369 -1.56 -1.23 -8.47
CA GLY A 369 -2.40 -0.46 -9.41
C GLY A 369 -3.50 -1.27 -10.09
N TYR A 370 -3.96 -2.37 -9.52
CA TYR A 370 -5.01 -3.22 -10.10
C TYR A 370 -6.28 -2.44 -10.45
N GLY A 371 -6.79 -1.65 -9.51
CA GLY A 371 -8.00 -0.87 -9.74
C GLY A 371 -7.82 0.22 -10.77
N ILE A 372 -6.66 0.86 -10.82
CA ILE A 372 -6.33 1.89 -11.82
C ILE A 372 -6.30 1.26 -13.22
N ARG A 373 -5.60 0.14 -13.38
CA ARG A 373 -5.52 -0.58 -14.65
C ARG A 373 -6.89 -1.04 -15.12
N ALA A 374 -7.67 -1.69 -14.25
CA ALA A 374 -9.02 -2.13 -14.56
C ALA A 374 -9.93 -0.96 -14.98
N ALA A 375 -9.82 0.20 -14.31
CA ALA A 375 -10.58 1.38 -14.68
C ALA A 375 -10.17 1.93 -16.06
N VAL A 376 -8.86 1.96 -16.35
CA VAL A 376 -8.36 2.45 -17.66
C VAL A 376 -8.76 1.51 -18.79
N TRP A 377 -8.68 0.17 -18.62
CA TRP A 377 -9.22 -0.79 -19.58
C TRP A 377 -10.71 -0.59 -19.82
N ALA A 378 -11.45 -0.26 -18.79
CA ALA A 378 -12.87 0.05 -18.91
C ALA A 378 -13.17 1.40 -19.57
N GLY A 379 -12.15 2.24 -19.83
CA GLY A 379 -12.27 3.52 -20.53
C GLY A 379 -12.20 4.75 -19.63
N ALA A 380 -11.75 4.60 -18.37
CA ALA A 380 -11.51 5.75 -17.51
C ALA A 380 -10.29 6.55 -17.98
N ASN A 381 -10.29 7.84 -17.68
CA ASN A 381 -9.14 8.70 -17.87
C ASN A 381 -8.21 8.61 -16.65
N LEU A 382 -6.92 8.64 -16.91
CA LEU A 382 -5.89 8.76 -15.90
C LEU A 382 -5.52 10.24 -15.71
N ASP A 383 -5.12 10.62 -14.49
CA ASP A 383 -4.46 11.90 -14.26
C ASP A 383 -3.21 12.02 -15.12
N LYS A 384 -2.96 13.24 -15.62
CA LYS A 384 -1.82 13.47 -16.52
C LYS A 384 -0.47 13.36 -15.81
N GLU A 385 -0.45 13.64 -14.52
CA GLU A 385 0.72 13.53 -13.68
C GLU A 385 0.37 12.80 -12.40
N ALA A 386 1.10 11.73 -12.10
CA ALA A 386 1.09 11.17 -10.76
C ALA A 386 1.83 12.12 -9.82
N ALA A 387 1.35 12.21 -8.58
CA ALA A 387 1.95 13.06 -7.57
C ALA A 387 2.08 12.27 -6.26
N PRO A 388 3.03 11.32 -6.17
CA PRO A 388 3.27 10.59 -4.95
C PRO A 388 3.74 11.55 -3.86
N MET A 389 3.42 11.23 -2.62
CA MET A 389 3.96 11.96 -1.49
C MET A 389 5.39 11.52 -1.23
N LEU A 390 6.34 12.42 -1.46
CA LEU A 390 7.75 12.20 -1.23
C LEU A 390 8.17 12.84 0.09
N PHE A 391 9.05 12.18 0.81
CA PHE A 391 9.61 12.68 2.07
C PHE A 391 11.13 12.64 1.99
N ASP A 392 11.77 13.72 2.36
CA ASP A 392 13.22 13.84 2.46
C ASP A 392 13.76 13.33 3.79
N ARG A 393 13.45 12.08 4.12
CA ARG A 393 13.79 11.45 5.40
C ARG A 393 14.63 10.20 5.30
N GLY A 394 14.91 9.74 4.09
CA GLY A 394 15.67 8.52 3.90
C GLY A 394 17.17 8.81 3.83
N ILE A 395 17.92 8.49 4.90
CA ILE A 395 19.39 8.52 4.82
C ILE A 395 19.87 7.31 4.04
N VAL A 396 20.71 7.54 3.04
CA VAL A 396 21.35 6.50 2.23
C VAL A 396 22.83 6.40 2.55
N ALA A 397 23.43 5.23 2.29
CA ALA A 397 24.85 5.05 2.43
C ALA A 397 25.63 5.95 1.45
N PRO A 398 26.86 6.36 1.77
CA PRO A 398 27.70 7.11 0.86
C PRO A 398 27.84 6.40 -0.49
N GLY A 399 27.64 7.13 -1.58
CA GLY A 399 27.75 6.59 -2.94
C GLY A 399 26.44 6.01 -3.51
N VAL A 400 25.40 5.85 -2.72
CA VAL A 400 24.08 5.40 -3.19
C VAL A 400 23.35 6.53 -3.89
N ASP A 401 22.81 6.24 -5.07
CA ASP A 401 21.99 7.16 -5.88
C ASP A 401 20.50 6.91 -5.64
N GLY A 402 19.67 7.93 -5.91
CA GLY A 402 18.23 7.79 -5.95
C GLY A 402 17.76 7.06 -7.21
N GLY A 403 16.58 6.46 -7.13
CA GLY A 403 15.94 5.70 -8.20
C GLY A 403 16.12 4.19 -8.06
N TYR A 404 15.49 3.45 -8.96
CA TYR A 404 15.59 2.00 -8.96
C TYR A 404 17.00 1.47 -9.24
N VAL A 405 17.28 0.33 -8.62
CA VAL A 405 18.42 -0.54 -8.91
C VAL A 405 17.90 -1.90 -9.37
N ASP A 406 18.71 -2.64 -10.12
CA ASP A 406 18.36 -4.01 -10.51
C ASP A 406 18.21 -4.92 -9.30
N SER A 407 17.24 -5.80 -9.35
CA SER A 407 16.94 -6.75 -8.27
C SER A 407 16.37 -8.04 -8.83
N ASP A 408 17.05 -9.14 -8.59
CA ASP A 408 16.61 -10.46 -9.05
C ASP A 408 15.39 -11.00 -8.27
N THR A 409 15.05 -10.35 -7.14
CA THR A 409 14.01 -10.81 -6.22
C THR A 409 12.79 -9.90 -6.16
N ALA A 410 12.90 -8.66 -6.63
CA ALA A 410 11.80 -7.72 -6.60
C ALA A 410 10.89 -7.86 -7.83
N PHE A 411 9.61 -7.58 -7.64
CA PHE A 411 8.65 -7.49 -8.73
C PHE A 411 9.16 -6.56 -9.83
N GLY A 412 9.08 -7.01 -11.10
CA GLY A 412 9.58 -6.25 -12.24
C GLY A 412 11.10 -6.13 -12.34
N GLY A 413 11.86 -6.91 -11.55
CA GLY A 413 13.33 -6.90 -11.61
C GLY A 413 13.97 -5.63 -11.06
N LYS A 414 13.24 -4.79 -10.33
CA LYS A 414 13.68 -3.48 -9.85
C LYS A 414 13.28 -3.25 -8.40
N ALA A 415 14.19 -2.70 -7.62
CA ALA A 415 13.93 -2.28 -6.24
C ALA A 415 14.53 -0.91 -5.98
N PHE A 416 14.02 -0.19 -4.98
CA PHE A 416 14.74 0.98 -4.47
C PHE A 416 15.96 0.54 -3.67
N PRO A 417 17.06 1.33 -3.67
CA PRO A 417 18.31 0.93 -3.02
C PRO A 417 18.22 0.75 -1.51
N GLY A 418 17.14 1.25 -0.92
CA GLY A 418 16.93 1.23 0.51
C GLY A 418 17.56 2.42 1.23
N THR A 419 17.30 2.50 2.53
CA THR A 419 17.82 3.54 3.41
C THR A 419 18.47 2.90 4.63
N ILE A 420 19.52 3.52 5.18
CA ILE A 420 20.12 3.12 6.44
C ILE A 420 19.08 3.29 7.56
N ARG A 421 18.38 4.42 7.53
CA ARG A 421 17.33 4.76 8.48
C ARG A 421 16.37 5.82 7.94
N GLN A 422 15.22 5.89 8.56
CA GLN A 422 14.34 7.04 8.44
C GLN A 422 14.75 8.09 9.47
N TYR A 423 15.03 9.31 9.00
CA TYR A 423 15.53 10.42 9.80
C TYR A 423 14.58 11.63 9.68
N ASN A 424 13.65 11.74 10.60
CA ASN A 424 12.63 12.79 10.58
C ASN A 424 13.20 14.23 10.54
N PRO A 425 14.33 14.55 11.20
CA PRO A 425 14.95 15.87 11.07
C PRO A 425 15.39 16.23 9.64
N GLY A 426 15.43 15.27 8.72
CA GLY A 426 15.75 15.51 7.31
C GLY A 426 14.80 16.51 6.62
N THR A 427 13.55 16.56 7.03
CA THR A 427 12.57 17.52 6.48
C THR A 427 12.69 18.94 7.05
N GLN A 428 13.58 19.18 7.99
CA GLN A 428 13.80 20.51 8.57
C GLN A 428 14.54 21.42 7.58
N PRO A 429 14.32 22.75 7.58
CA PRO A 429 14.92 23.68 6.64
C PRO A 429 16.38 24.01 6.94
N PHE A 430 17.17 23.02 7.32
CA PHE A 430 18.61 23.12 7.38
C PHE A 430 19.22 23.19 5.98
N LEU A 431 20.42 23.74 5.88
CA LEU A 431 21.14 23.87 4.61
C LEU A 431 21.23 22.51 3.89
N LYS A 432 20.80 22.47 2.64
CA LYS A 432 20.87 21.29 1.78
C LYS A 432 21.83 21.56 0.63
N VAL A 433 22.80 20.69 0.45
CA VAL A 433 23.82 20.78 -0.59
C VAL A 433 23.87 19.50 -1.43
N ASN A 434 24.14 19.65 -2.72
CA ASN A 434 24.39 18.53 -3.61
C ASN A 434 25.77 17.90 -3.35
N ARG A 435 26.14 16.86 -4.09
CA ARG A 435 27.46 16.19 -3.97
C ARG A 435 28.67 17.09 -4.30
N ASN A 436 28.45 18.21 -4.96
CA ASN A 436 29.52 19.19 -5.24
C ASN A 436 29.66 20.22 -4.10
N GLY A 437 28.84 20.14 -3.05
CA GLY A 437 28.81 21.12 -1.97
C GLY A 437 28.05 22.40 -2.31
N GLU A 438 27.24 22.39 -3.37
CA GLU A 438 26.49 23.55 -3.84
C GLU A 438 25.05 23.51 -3.29
N ARG A 439 24.59 24.64 -2.74
CA ARG A 439 23.19 24.84 -2.39
C ARG A 439 22.34 24.86 -3.65
N PHE A 440 21.26 24.08 -3.71
CA PHE A 440 20.48 23.87 -4.93
C PHE A 440 19.00 24.20 -4.80
N ALA A 441 18.50 24.40 -3.59
CA ALA A 441 17.07 24.62 -3.32
C ALA A 441 16.86 25.70 -2.26
N ASN A 442 15.63 26.18 -2.16
CA ASN A 442 15.18 26.95 -1.02
C ASN A 442 14.62 25.97 0.04
N GLU A 443 15.31 25.84 1.16
CA GLU A 443 14.99 24.89 2.21
C GLU A 443 13.66 25.19 2.95
N SER A 444 13.11 26.39 2.75
CA SER A 444 11.78 26.76 3.24
C SER A 444 10.65 26.35 2.30
N SER A 445 10.97 25.80 1.13
CA SER A 445 9.98 25.23 0.23
C SER A 445 9.33 23.97 0.83
N PRO A 446 8.12 23.59 0.39
CA PRO A 446 7.57 22.29 0.70
C PRO A 446 8.57 21.18 0.40
N TYR A 447 8.66 20.18 1.28
CA TYR A 447 9.67 19.12 1.14
C TYR A 447 9.54 18.33 -0.17
N ASN A 448 8.34 18.19 -0.72
CA ASN A 448 8.17 17.62 -2.06
C ASN A 448 8.97 18.38 -3.12
N ASP A 449 8.91 19.72 -3.10
CA ASP A 449 9.61 20.55 -4.07
C ASP A 449 11.13 20.41 -3.93
N ILE A 450 11.61 20.29 -2.69
CA ILE A 450 13.04 20.06 -2.41
C ILE A 450 13.47 18.70 -2.95
N VAL A 451 12.67 17.66 -2.72
CA VAL A 451 12.96 16.31 -3.22
C VAL A 451 12.96 16.28 -4.75
N TYR A 452 11.99 16.90 -5.40
CA TYR A 452 11.98 17.03 -6.87
C TYR A 452 13.17 17.83 -7.39
N ALA A 453 13.62 18.88 -6.69
CA ALA A 453 14.81 19.61 -7.06
C ALA A 453 16.07 18.75 -7.02
N ALA A 454 16.11 17.73 -6.16
CA ALA A 454 17.20 16.76 -6.10
C ALA A 454 17.33 15.90 -7.35
N ALA A 455 16.26 15.72 -8.14
CA ALA A 455 16.29 14.96 -9.39
C ALA A 455 17.31 15.50 -10.41
N HIS A 456 17.63 16.77 -10.32
CA HIS A 456 18.59 17.45 -11.19
C HIS A 456 19.99 17.53 -10.58
N GLN A 457 20.22 16.94 -9.42
CA GLN A 457 21.51 16.97 -8.73
C GLN A 457 22.29 15.67 -8.95
N PRO A 458 23.63 15.70 -8.84
CA PRO A 458 24.47 14.51 -8.96
C PRO A 458 24.04 13.40 -8.00
N GLY A 459 23.70 12.22 -8.55
CA GLY A 459 23.20 11.07 -7.81
C GLY A 459 21.77 11.20 -7.29
N ARG A 460 21.10 12.34 -7.56
CA ARG A 460 19.70 12.57 -7.14
C ARG A 460 19.48 12.44 -5.62
N VAL A 461 20.52 12.78 -4.90
CA VAL A 461 20.57 12.82 -3.43
C VAL A 461 21.27 14.11 -2.99
N TYR A 462 21.15 14.45 -1.73
CA TYR A 462 21.81 15.62 -1.14
C TYR A 462 22.25 15.34 0.29
N ALA A 463 23.15 16.18 0.82
CA ALA A 463 23.50 16.21 2.21
C ALA A 463 22.78 17.36 2.92
N GLN A 464 22.26 17.11 4.10
CA GLN A 464 21.79 18.14 5.01
C GLN A 464 22.93 18.53 5.95
N ILE A 465 23.17 19.82 6.10
CA ILE A 465 24.20 20.36 6.98
C ILE A 465 23.52 21.09 8.13
N CYS A 466 23.87 20.71 9.33
CA CYS A 466 23.46 21.38 10.57
C CYS A 466 24.68 21.49 11.52
N ASP A 467 24.59 22.31 12.51
CA ASP A 467 25.60 22.43 13.56
C ASP A 467 25.12 21.81 14.88
N ALA A 468 25.91 21.96 15.94
CA ALA A 468 25.61 21.41 17.26
C ALA A 468 24.33 22.00 17.91
N ASN A 469 23.78 23.08 17.36
CA ASN A 469 22.56 23.70 17.86
C ASN A 469 21.29 23.15 17.18
N ILE A 470 21.39 22.04 16.46
CA ILE A 470 20.31 21.45 15.67
C ILE A 470 18.96 21.39 16.43
N LEU A 471 19.00 21.08 17.73
CA LEU A 471 17.78 20.98 18.53
C LEU A 471 17.14 22.34 18.79
N GLU A 472 17.93 23.34 19.13
CA GLU A 472 17.44 24.72 19.37
C GLU A 472 16.98 25.36 18.07
N ASP A 473 17.69 25.13 16.99
CA ASP A 473 17.32 25.66 15.67
C ASP A 473 16.04 25.03 15.17
N ALA A 474 15.87 23.72 15.33
CA ALA A 474 14.67 23.02 14.92
C ALA A 474 13.40 23.50 15.68
N LYS A 475 13.53 24.00 16.89
CA LYS A 475 12.40 24.60 17.63
C LYS A 475 11.84 25.85 16.96
N ARG A 476 12.66 26.54 16.16
CA ARG A 476 12.28 27.75 15.44
C ARG A 476 11.68 27.45 14.07
N PHE A 477 11.76 26.20 13.61
CA PHE A 477 11.29 25.84 12.29
C PHE A 477 9.85 25.35 12.33
N HIS A 478 9.05 25.89 11.44
CA HIS A 478 7.73 25.37 11.13
C HIS A 478 7.85 24.43 9.99
N THR A 479 7.97 23.17 10.29
CA THR A 479 7.92 22.15 9.27
C THR A 479 6.60 21.43 9.28
N ILE A 480 6.18 21.15 8.06
CA ILE A 480 5.00 20.40 7.79
C ILE A 480 5.27 18.93 8.11
N GLY A 481 4.25 18.27 8.60
CA GLY A 481 4.25 16.83 8.68
C GLY A 481 4.78 16.26 9.97
N CYS A 482 4.91 14.98 9.91
CA CYS A 482 5.40 14.19 11.03
C CYS A 482 6.86 14.46 11.41
N SER A 483 7.50 15.44 10.78
CA SER A 483 8.83 15.92 11.12
C SER A 483 8.82 17.00 12.17
N ALA A 484 7.67 17.57 12.48
CA ALA A 484 7.56 18.53 13.56
C ALA A 484 7.99 17.87 14.86
N GLN A 485 9.07 18.35 15.42
CA GLN A 485 9.73 17.75 16.57
C GLN A 485 8.83 17.60 17.80
N THR A 486 7.86 18.48 17.94
CA THR A 486 6.92 18.48 19.07
C THR A 486 5.84 17.41 18.97
N ARG A 487 5.69 16.77 17.81
CA ARG A 487 4.55 15.89 17.54
C ARG A 487 4.75 14.44 17.93
N ASN A 488 5.96 13.93 17.80
CA ASN A 488 6.26 12.51 17.99
C ASN A 488 7.03 12.24 19.30
N GLY A 489 6.64 12.88 20.40
CA GLY A 489 7.34 12.71 21.67
C GLY A 489 8.29 13.88 22.02
N GLY A 490 8.18 15.00 21.30
CA GLY A 490 8.87 16.24 21.60
C GLY A 490 10.38 16.20 21.45
N GLU A 491 11.06 17.11 22.15
CA GLU A 491 12.51 17.28 22.10
C GLU A 491 13.29 16.00 22.41
N LYS A 492 12.80 15.20 23.35
CA LYS A 492 13.45 13.93 23.71
C LYS A 492 13.45 12.92 22.53
N TYR A 493 12.36 12.86 21.77
CA TYR A 493 12.29 11.99 20.59
C TYR A 493 13.25 12.48 19.50
N PHE A 494 13.26 13.78 19.26
CA PHE A 494 14.13 14.40 18.26
C PHE A 494 15.61 14.20 18.62
N GLN A 495 15.98 14.43 19.89
CA GLN A 495 17.33 14.15 20.40
C GLN A 495 17.69 12.68 20.20
N GLY A 496 16.80 11.76 20.53
CA GLY A 496 17.03 10.33 20.32
C GLY A 496 17.33 9.98 18.84
N LYS A 497 16.65 10.62 17.88
CA LYS A 497 16.93 10.43 16.46
C LYS A 497 18.28 11.00 16.02
N VAL A 498 18.70 12.10 16.60
CA VAL A 498 20.05 12.66 16.39
C VAL A 498 21.10 11.71 17.00
N ASP A 499 20.91 11.25 18.24
CA ASP A 499 21.86 10.35 18.93
C ASP A 499 22.02 9.02 18.19
N GLU A 500 20.92 8.46 17.69
CA GLU A 500 20.95 7.24 16.85
C GLU A 500 21.76 7.45 15.58
N ALA A 501 21.56 8.59 14.92
CA ALA A 501 22.25 8.91 13.66
C ALA A 501 23.76 9.15 13.87
N VAL A 502 24.12 9.77 14.99
CA VAL A 502 25.53 9.94 15.37
C VAL A 502 26.16 8.57 15.72
N ALA A 503 25.43 7.73 16.44
CA ALA A 503 25.95 6.42 16.86
C ALA A 503 26.25 5.46 15.70
N ASP A 504 25.47 5.51 14.61
CA ASP A 504 25.70 4.67 13.44
C ASP A 504 26.51 5.37 12.33
N GLY A 505 26.92 6.61 12.54
CA GLY A 505 27.74 7.38 11.61
C GLY A 505 26.99 7.88 10.38
N SER A 506 25.65 7.96 10.43
CA SER A 506 24.83 8.57 9.37
C SER A 506 24.70 10.10 9.53
N LEU A 507 25.11 10.64 10.70
CA LEU A 507 25.24 12.07 11.01
C LEU A 507 26.60 12.35 11.61
#